data_4197f6c86bc9ebe953358d1199b43cf2
#
_entry.id   4197f6c86bc9ebe953358d1199b43cf2
#
_cell.length_a   1.000
_cell.length_b   1.000
_cell.length_c   1.000
_cell.angle_alpha   90.00
_cell.angle_beta   90.00
_cell.angle_gamma   90.00
#
_symmetry.space_group_name_H-M   'P 1'
#
loop_
_entity.id
_entity.type
_entity.pdbx_description
1 polymer ?
#
loop_
_entity_poly.entity_id
_entity_poly.type
_entity_poly.pdbx_seq_one_letter_code
_entity_poly.pdbx_strand_id
1 'polypeptide(L)'
;MSSVSEYDDDEYMYEDDSDFDNSMSDNNKKESEDYEHEEGLFSEKRQRKTYEVDHQVLDSNNLKAKQDTEISQVSMILGLSPEDAATLLRYFRWNKEKLFEQYMDSSEKVLQQAGVSSATTNRCFKLATELNNFMCDICCDDSPDIETICLSCEHRFYEKTVELLVDDVTYSKYRELLNRTFVDDNDFLRWCPAPDCEYAIECNIPSTSLTSVVPSVECKCSLRFCFGCGLDDHQPCICVLVKKWLKKCKDDSETANWISAHTKECPKCHSTIEKNGGCNHMTCRKCRYEFCWVCMGPWSEHGTSWYNCNRFDEKSSAEARDSQTQSRVSLERYLHYYNRYANHEHSAKLDQELYQKTEKKMEEMQQTSDLSWIEVQFLKKAVDVTVQCRTTLKWTYAFAFYLAKTNETELFEDNQRDLEMATEQLSELLEKPLDPDPEKIAKLRQAVLDKTVYVKLRREILLEDTAKGLQEGRWSYFIDLK
;
A
#
# COMPACT_ATOMS: atom_id res chain seq x y z
N MET A 1 -17.26 -64.99 34.46
CA MET A 1 -15.87 -64.72 34.77
C MET A 1 -15.39 -63.82 33.72
N SER A 2 -15.67 -62.54 33.80
CA SER A 2 -15.08 -61.43 34.57
C SER A 2 -13.62 -61.16 34.16
N SER A 3 -13.41 -60.10 33.42
CA SER A 3 -12.46 -59.11 33.81
C SER A 3 -12.69 -57.84 32.94
N VAL A 4 -13.18 -56.84 33.62
CA VAL A 4 -13.30 -55.43 33.22
C VAL A 4 -11.92 -54.84 33.39
N SER A 5 -11.37 -54.16 32.39
CA SER A 5 -10.20 -53.29 32.52
C SER A 5 -10.68 -51.84 32.50
N GLU A 6 -10.51 -51.23 33.66
CA GLU A 6 -10.64 -49.79 33.89
C GLU A 6 -9.61 -49.05 33.05
N TYR A 7 -10.04 -47.97 32.37
CA TYR A 7 -9.16 -46.95 31.82
C TYR A 7 -9.32 -45.71 32.70
N ASP A 8 -8.19 -45.32 33.31
CA ASP A 8 -8.05 -44.11 34.12
C ASP A 8 -8.23 -42.86 33.20
N ASP A 9 -9.18 -42.00 33.59
CA ASP A 9 -9.34 -40.66 33.11
C ASP A 9 -8.32 -39.75 33.81
N ASP A 10 -7.26 -39.38 33.14
CA ASP A 10 -6.36 -38.30 33.59
C ASP A 10 -7.00 -36.94 33.30
N GLU A 11 -7.64 -36.41 34.29
CA GLU A 11 -8.22 -35.08 34.40
C GLU A 11 -7.09 -34.04 34.54
N TYR A 12 -6.68 -33.36 33.45
CA TYR A 12 -5.78 -32.22 33.53
C TYR A 12 -6.54 -31.00 34.05
N MET A 13 -6.41 -30.75 35.35
CA MET A 13 -6.77 -29.50 35.99
C MET A 13 -5.87 -28.36 35.45
N TYR A 14 -6.47 -27.37 34.86
CA TYR A 14 -5.85 -26.04 34.66
C TYR A 14 -5.97 -25.29 35.99
N GLU A 15 -4.85 -25.07 36.65
CA GLU A 15 -4.77 -24.17 37.79
C GLU A 15 -4.91 -22.72 37.28
N ASP A 16 -5.89 -22.05 37.83
CA ASP A 16 -6.22 -20.62 37.61
C ASP A 16 -5.37 -19.82 38.60
N ASP A 17 -4.20 -19.35 38.16
CA ASP A 17 -3.33 -18.46 38.93
C ASP A 17 -3.89 -17.04 38.89
N SER A 18 -4.93 -16.78 39.67
CA SER A 18 -5.45 -15.45 39.99
C SER A 18 -4.94 -15.02 41.37
N ASP A 19 -3.68 -14.65 41.47
CA ASP A 19 -3.16 -13.85 42.59
C ASP A 19 -2.22 -12.77 42.06
N PHE A 20 -2.78 -11.63 41.60
CA PHE A 20 -2.03 -10.39 41.49
C PHE A 20 -2.50 -9.41 42.55
N ASP A 21 -1.71 -9.33 43.57
CA ASP A 21 -1.89 -8.63 44.82
C ASP A 21 -2.13 -7.12 44.61
N ASN A 22 -3.17 -6.63 45.27
CA ASN A 22 -3.70 -5.28 45.22
C ASN A 22 -3.00 -4.44 46.30
N SER A 23 -1.87 -3.80 45.96
CA SER A 23 -1.30 -2.76 46.79
C SER A 23 -0.63 -1.66 45.98
N MET A 24 -1.41 -0.69 45.49
CA MET A 24 -0.88 0.65 45.20
C MET A 24 -1.86 1.70 45.69
N SER A 25 -1.36 2.36 46.70
CA SER A 25 -1.92 3.52 47.39
C SER A 25 -2.11 4.74 46.48
N ASP A 26 -3.14 5.51 46.79
CA ASP A 26 -3.44 6.88 46.37
C ASP A 26 -2.22 7.74 46.11
N ASN A 27 -1.98 8.09 44.84
CA ASN A 27 -1.29 9.28 44.40
C ASN A 27 -1.54 9.51 42.91
N ASN A 28 -2.75 9.91 42.55
CA ASN A 28 -3.06 10.31 41.17
C ASN A 28 -3.85 11.63 41.19
N LYS A 29 -3.11 12.74 41.35
CA LYS A 29 -3.54 14.08 40.89
C LYS A 29 -2.28 14.80 40.40
N LYS A 30 -2.08 14.75 39.10
CA LYS A 30 -1.21 15.51 38.18
C LYS A 30 -0.41 14.57 37.27
N GLU A 31 -0.95 14.27 36.14
CA GLU A 31 -0.21 13.83 34.94
C GLU A 31 -1.24 13.63 33.81
N SER A 32 -1.69 14.74 33.23
CA SER A 32 -2.54 14.71 32.01
C SER A 32 -2.09 15.69 30.92
N GLU A 33 -0.80 16.06 30.88
CA GLU A 33 -0.30 17.04 29.89
C GLU A 33 0.94 16.60 29.08
N ASP A 34 1.38 15.33 29.12
CA ASP A 34 2.67 14.95 28.49
C ASP A 34 2.58 13.71 27.54
N TYR A 35 1.58 13.62 26.66
CA TYR A 35 1.59 12.54 25.63
C TYR A 35 1.99 12.97 24.20
N GLU A 36 2.29 14.24 23.96
CA GLU A 36 2.74 14.72 22.64
C GLU A 36 4.22 15.13 22.55
N HIS A 37 5.03 14.98 23.63
CA HIS A 37 6.42 15.46 23.62
C HIS A 37 7.50 14.41 23.86
N GLU A 38 7.19 13.11 23.90
CA GLU A 38 8.20 12.06 24.10
C GLU A 38 8.69 11.38 22.81
N GLU A 39 8.38 11.84 21.61
CA GLU A 39 9.04 11.36 20.39
C GLU A 39 10.49 11.85 20.21
N GLY A 40 11.01 12.63 21.14
CA GLY A 40 12.28 13.34 20.98
C GLY A 40 13.51 12.78 21.71
N LEU A 41 13.42 11.85 22.67
CA LEU A 41 14.59 11.51 23.52
C LEU A 41 15.08 10.07 23.52
N PHE A 42 14.33 9.10 23.00
CA PHE A 42 14.81 7.75 22.73
C PHE A 42 14.43 7.32 21.32
N SER A 43 15.09 7.90 20.33
CA SER A 43 15.16 7.33 19.00
C SER A 43 16.06 6.09 19.05
N GLU A 44 15.64 5.04 19.74
CA GLU A 44 16.02 3.70 19.37
C GLU A 44 15.56 3.53 17.93
N LYS A 45 16.51 3.37 16.99
CA LYS A 45 16.20 3.10 15.58
C LYS A 45 15.29 1.88 15.57
N ARG A 46 13.97 2.12 15.44
CA ARG A 46 12.97 1.07 15.34
C ARG A 46 13.48 0.08 14.28
N GLN A 47 13.72 -1.15 14.69
CA GLN A 47 14.19 -2.18 13.78
C GLN A 47 13.13 -2.34 12.70
N ARG A 48 13.52 -2.05 11.45
CA ARG A 48 12.65 -2.10 10.29
C ARG A 48 12.10 -3.50 10.07
N LYS A 49 10.83 -3.62 9.81
CA LYS A 49 10.16 -4.89 9.51
C LYS A 49 10.47 -5.31 8.07
N THR A 50 10.49 -6.63 7.83
CA THR A 50 10.87 -7.22 6.54
C THR A 50 9.94 -6.80 5.40
N TYR A 51 8.67 -6.53 5.68
CA TYR A 51 7.69 -6.09 4.68
C TYR A 51 7.70 -4.57 4.42
N GLU A 52 8.43 -3.79 5.20
CA GLU A 52 8.53 -2.34 5.02
C GLU A 52 9.65 -1.99 4.03
N VAL A 53 9.43 -1.01 3.19
CA VAL A 53 10.42 -0.50 2.23
C VAL A 53 10.71 0.97 2.50
N ASP A 54 11.99 1.38 2.31
CA ASP A 54 12.34 2.79 2.41
C ASP A 54 11.86 3.52 1.17
N HIS A 55 11.20 4.63 1.41
CA HIS A 55 10.77 5.52 0.36
C HIS A 55 10.77 6.96 0.83
N GLN A 56 10.87 7.87 -0.12
CA GLN A 56 10.78 9.31 0.12
C GLN A 56 9.71 9.90 -0.77
N VAL A 57 8.92 10.83 -0.21
CA VAL A 57 7.93 11.57 -0.98
C VAL A 57 8.54 12.90 -1.39
N LEU A 58 8.64 13.11 -2.69
CA LEU A 58 9.29 14.27 -3.31
C LEU A 58 8.24 15.22 -3.89
N ASP A 59 8.36 16.48 -3.55
CA ASP A 59 7.65 17.57 -4.23
C ASP A 59 8.46 18.10 -5.43
N SER A 60 7.89 19.03 -6.18
CA SER A 60 8.51 19.63 -7.37
C SER A 60 9.88 20.27 -7.07
N ASN A 61 10.07 20.85 -5.88
CA ASN A 61 11.34 21.49 -5.50
C ASN A 61 12.41 20.42 -5.16
N ASN A 62 12.03 19.36 -4.45
CA ASN A 62 12.91 18.25 -4.13
C ASN A 62 13.31 17.49 -5.40
N LEU A 63 12.40 17.31 -6.37
CA LEU A 63 12.70 16.73 -7.67
C LEU A 63 13.74 17.57 -8.42
N LYS A 64 13.57 18.89 -8.45
CA LYS A 64 14.53 19.80 -9.09
C LYS A 64 15.90 19.71 -8.41
N ALA A 65 15.96 19.81 -7.08
CA ALA A 65 17.21 19.72 -6.34
C ALA A 65 17.94 18.39 -6.62
N LYS A 66 17.19 17.29 -6.77
CA LYS A 66 17.75 15.99 -7.13
C LYS A 66 18.30 15.97 -8.56
N GLN A 67 17.54 16.53 -9.53
CA GLN A 67 18.04 16.68 -10.90
C GLN A 67 19.34 17.49 -10.94
N ASP A 68 19.37 18.66 -10.28
CA ASP A 68 20.53 19.54 -10.23
C ASP A 68 21.74 18.84 -9.60
N THR A 69 21.51 17.99 -8.59
CA THR A 69 22.56 17.19 -7.96
C THR A 69 23.12 16.15 -8.94
N GLU A 70 22.28 15.43 -9.67
CA GLU A 70 22.71 14.42 -10.65
C GLU A 70 23.43 15.06 -11.85
N ILE A 71 22.93 16.19 -12.33
CA ILE A 71 23.57 16.98 -13.38
C ILE A 71 24.95 17.44 -12.94
N SER A 72 25.07 17.97 -11.73
CA SER A 72 26.36 18.45 -11.19
C SER A 72 27.37 17.32 -11.04
N GLN A 73 26.95 16.12 -10.61
CA GLN A 73 27.80 14.94 -10.52
C GLN A 73 28.33 14.53 -11.89
N VAL A 74 27.48 14.43 -12.90
CA VAL A 74 27.89 14.04 -14.26
C VAL A 74 28.76 15.11 -14.89
N SER A 75 28.42 16.39 -14.74
CA SER A 75 29.23 17.54 -15.17
C SER A 75 30.65 17.48 -14.62
N MET A 76 30.79 17.20 -13.32
CA MET A 76 32.08 17.09 -12.64
C MET A 76 32.90 15.89 -13.13
N ILE A 77 32.28 14.72 -13.29
CA ILE A 77 32.96 13.47 -13.71
C ILE A 77 33.40 13.54 -15.15
N LEU A 78 32.55 14.06 -16.05
CA LEU A 78 32.85 14.11 -17.48
C LEU A 78 33.58 15.39 -17.92
N GLY A 79 33.67 16.40 -17.04
CA GLY A 79 34.28 17.70 -17.37
C GLY A 79 33.48 18.51 -18.38
N LEU A 80 32.14 18.34 -18.39
CA LEU A 80 31.22 19.00 -19.32
C LEU A 80 30.50 20.15 -18.63
N SER A 81 29.87 21.03 -19.44
CA SER A 81 28.95 22.04 -18.88
C SER A 81 27.73 21.37 -18.22
N PRO A 82 27.07 21.99 -17.24
CA PRO A 82 25.85 21.46 -16.65
C PRO A 82 24.73 21.22 -17.69
N GLU A 83 24.64 22.07 -18.71
CA GLU A 83 23.67 21.99 -19.79
C GLU A 83 23.91 20.75 -20.67
N ASP A 84 25.18 20.51 -21.03
CA ASP A 84 25.58 19.33 -21.81
C ASP A 84 25.36 18.06 -21.00
N ALA A 85 25.73 18.05 -19.71
CA ALA A 85 25.48 16.96 -18.80
C ALA A 85 23.99 16.65 -18.67
N ALA A 86 23.13 17.68 -18.55
CA ALA A 86 21.68 17.54 -18.52
C ALA A 86 21.12 16.95 -19.82
N THR A 87 21.67 17.35 -20.95
CA THR A 87 21.29 16.84 -22.28
C THR A 87 21.65 15.36 -22.42
N LEU A 88 22.86 14.99 -22.01
CA LEU A 88 23.30 13.60 -22.00
C LEU A 88 22.47 12.73 -21.06
N LEU A 89 22.18 13.21 -19.84
CA LEU A 89 21.34 12.48 -18.90
C LEU A 89 19.94 12.22 -19.46
N ARG A 90 19.31 13.20 -20.10
CA ARG A 90 18.01 13.02 -20.78
C ARG A 90 18.09 12.04 -21.95
N TYR A 91 19.15 12.12 -22.78
CA TYR A 91 19.35 11.19 -23.88
C TYR A 91 19.50 9.74 -23.41
N PHE A 92 20.18 9.51 -22.27
CA PHE A 92 20.33 8.20 -21.63
C PHE A 92 19.22 7.85 -20.64
N ARG A 93 18.12 8.63 -20.60
CA ARG A 93 16.99 8.41 -19.68
C ARG A 93 17.45 8.30 -18.23
N TRP A 94 18.32 9.21 -17.81
CA TRP A 94 18.90 9.29 -16.48
C TRP A 94 19.66 8.04 -16.01
N ASN A 95 19.96 7.11 -16.91
CA ASN A 95 20.78 5.94 -16.63
C ASN A 95 22.28 6.31 -16.70
N LYS A 96 22.85 6.66 -15.54
CA LYS A 96 24.25 7.11 -15.41
C LYS A 96 25.25 6.01 -15.76
N GLU A 97 24.96 4.75 -15.42
CA GLU A 97 25.86 3.61 -15.71
C GLU A 97 26.03 3.45 -17.21
N LYS A 98 24.94 3.41 -17.94
CA LYS A 98 24.92 3.30 -19.40
C LYS A 98 25.56 4.53 -20.06
N LEU A 99 25.33 5.72 -19.52
CA LEU A 99 25.96 6.96 -19.98
C LEU A 99 27.49 6.86 -19.84
N PHE A 100 27.99 6.50 -18.65
CA PHE A 100 29.46 6.41 -18.41
C PHE A 100 30.09 5.32 -19.24
N GLU A 101 29.49 4.14 -19.35
CA GLU A 101 29.99 3.05 -20.18
C GLU A 101 30.18 3.49 -21.64
N GLN A 102 29.11 4.04 -22.26
CA GLN A 102 29.16 4.44 -23.66
C GLN A 102 30.04 5.68 -23.89
N TYR A 103 30.08 6.61 -22.94
CA TYR A 103 30.92 7.79 -23.03
C TYR A 103 32.40 7.45 -22.94
N MET A 104 32.79 6.50 -22.10
CA MET A 104 34.19 6.01 -22.01
C MET A 104 34.62 5.25 -23.27
N ASP A 105 33.68 4.51 -23.89
CA ASP A 105 33.98 3.81 -25.16
C ASP A 105 34.18 4.77 -26.34
N SER A 106 33.31 5.79 -26.46
CA SER A 106 33.37 6.74 -27.57
C SER A 106 32.65 8.07 -27.25
N SER A 107 33.36 8.98 -26.58
CA SER A 107 32.81 10.27 -26.16
C SER A 107 32.29 11.12 -27.34
N GLU A 108 33.03 11.19 -28.45
CA GLU A 108 32.67 11.99 -29.62
C GLU A 108 31.36 11.50 -30.25
N LYS A 109 31.20 10.17 -30.38
CA LYS A 109 29.99 9.57 -30.94
C LYS A 109 28.79 9.81 -30.05
N VAL A 110 28.94 9.68 -28.73
CA VAL A 110 27.87 9.93 -27.76
C VAL A 110 27.43 11.39 -27.76
N LEU A 111 28.39 12.32 -27.75
CA LEU A 111 28.09 13.75 -27.83
C LEU A 111 27.36 14.12 -29.14
N GLN A 112 27.80 13.57 -30.27
CA GLN A 112 27.13 13.78 -31.55
C GLN A 112 25.71 13.22 -31.58
N GLN A 113 25.49 12.00 -31.06
CA GLN A 113 24.18 11.37 -31.03
C GLN A 113 23.21 12.06 -30.10
N ALA A 114 23.70 12.59 -28.98
CA ALA A 114 22.91 13.36 -28.04
C ALA A 114 22.64 14.81 -28.52
N GLY A 115 23.23 15.21 -29.65
CA GLY A 115 23.13 16.58 -30.15
C GLY A 115 24.05 17.58 -29.42
N VAL A 116 24.94 17.08 -28.56
CA VAL A 116 25.98 17.86 -27.90
C VAL A 116 27.20 17.88 -28.83
N SER A 117 27.29 18.86 -29.68
CA SER A 117 28.35 18.93 -30.67
C SER A 117 29.59 19.58 -30.06
N SER A 118 30.72 18.86 -30.06
CA SER A 118 32.04 19.42 -29.70
C SER A 118 32.45 20.61 -30.59
N ALA A 119 31.83 20.74 -31.75
CA ALA A 119 32.00 21.90 -32.63
C ALA A 119 31.21 23.16 -32.12
N THR A 120 30.25 23.00 -31.20
CA THR A 120 29.53 24.09 -30.59
C THR A 120 30.31 24.80 -29.50
N THR A 121 31.19 24.12 -28.81
CA THR A 121 32.12 24.76 -27.85
C THR A 121 33.02 25.79 -28.50
N ASN A 122 33.30 25.66 -29.77
CA ASN A 122 34.08 26.65 -30.51
C ASN A 122 33.23 27.62 -31.36
N ARG A 123 31.92 27.39 -31.52
CA ARG A 123 31.04 28.28 -32.32
C ARG A 123 30.07 29.12 -31.52
N CYS A 124 29.59 28.61 -30.39
CA CYS A 124 28.66 29.39 -29.54
C CYS A 124 29.40 30.27 -28.52
N PHE A 125 30.59 29.90 -28.09
CA PHE A 125 31.46 30.71 -27.22
C PHE A 125 32.60 31.34 -27.97
N LYS A 126 32.40 31.85 -29.19
CA LYS A 126 33.18 33.00 -29.56
C LYS A 126 32.71 34.12 -28.68
N LEU A 127 33.51 34.37 -27.61
CA LEU A 127 33.31 35.51 -26.73
C LEU A 127 32.88 36.69 -27.58
N ALA A 128 31.89 37.44 -27.10
CA ALA A 128 31.39 38.65 -27.66
C ALA A 128 32.42 39.75 -27.96
N THR A 129 33.71 39.50 -27.65
CA THR A 129 34.84 40.37 -27.92
C THR A 129 35.23 40.49 -29.42
N GLU A 130 34.70 39.61 -30.31
CA GLU A 130 35.02 39.71 -31.75
C GLU A 130 33.85 40.14 -32.66
N LEU A 131 32.66 40.37 -32.12
CA LEU A 131 31.51 40.81 -32.91
C LEU A 131 30.93 42.13 -32.36
N ASN A 132 31.56 43.20 -32.71
CA ASN A 132 31.20 44.55 -32.38
C ASN A 132 29.89 44.99 -33.05
N ASN A 133 28.83 44.22 -33.20
CA ASN A 133 27.50 44.65 -33.66
C ASN A 133 26.50 43.47 -33.67
N PHE A 134 26.43 42.67 -32.62
CA PHE A 134 25.30 41.74 -32.52
C PHE A 134 24.10 42.46 -31.91
N MET A 135 23.00 42.50 -32.64
CA MET A 135 21.69 42.95 -32.14
C MET A 135 20.77 41.72 -32.02
N CYS A 136 20.17 41.51 -30.86
CA CYS A 136 19.20 40.44 -30.65
C CYS A 136 17.92 40.71 -31.44
N ASP A 137 17.51 39.77 -32.29
CA ASP A 137 16.29 39.91 -33.11
C ASP A 137 14.98 39.98 -32.28
N ILE A 138 15.05 39.70 -30.98
CA ILE A 138 13.87 39.66 -30.10
C ILE A 138 13.76 40.93 -29.26
N CYS A 139 14.82 41.31 -28.52
CA CYS A 139 14.79 42.49 -27.66
C CYS A 139 15.40 43.73 -28.31
N CYS A 140 16.00 43.57 -29.48
CA CYS A 140 16.68 44.66 -30.23
C CYS A 140 17.80 45.36 -29.42
N ASP A 141 18.39 44.64 -28.45
CA ASP A 141 19.49 45.13 -27.62
C ASP A 141 20.83 44.74 -28.26
N ASP A 142 21.77 45.68 -28.25
CA ASP A 142 23.12 45.54 -28.81
C ASP A 142 24.23 45.58 -27.72
N SER A 143 23.88 45.41 -26.45
CA SER A 143 24.80 45.48 -25.32
C SER A 143 25.88 44.40 -25.40
N PRO A 144 27.19 44.74 -25.37
CA PRO A 144 28.28 43.80 -25.59
C PRO A 144 28.54 42.83 -24.40
N ASP A 145 27.95 43.11 -23.25
CA ASP A 145 28.25 42.40 -21.99
C ASP A 145 27.24 41.31 -21.62
N ILE A 146 26.30 40.96 -22.51
CA ILE A 146 25.24 40.01 -22.23
C ILE A 146 25.54 38.66 -22.89
N GLU A 147 25.47 37.57 -22.11
CA GLU A 147 25.61 36.20 -22.60
C GLU A 147 24.51 35.83 -23.60
N THR A 148 24.90 35.19 -24.70
CA THR A 148 23.97 34.84 -25.79
C THR A 148 23.84 33.32 -25.95
N ILE A 149 22.63 32.85 -26.23
CA ILE A 149 22.34 31.47 -26.61
C ILE A 149 22.22 31.38 -28.12
N CYS A 150 22.89 30.41 -28.74
CA CYS A 150 22.77 30.12 -30.16
C CYS A 150 22.01 28.80 -30.35
N LEU A 151 20.90 28.83 -31.09
CA LEU A 151 20.15 27.64 -31.47
C LEU A 151 20.88 26.88 -32.60
N SER A 152 20.52 25.59 -32.77
CA SER A 152 21.04 24.75 -33.86
C SER A 152 20.75 25.29 -35.28
N CYS A 153 19.82 26.22 -35.42
CA CYS A 153 19.48 26.96 -36.63
C CYS A 153 20.34 28.21 -36.81
N GLU A 154 21.38 28.45 -36.01
CA GLU A 154 22.31 29.57 -36.00
C GLU A 154 21.72 30.92 -35.55
N HIS A 155 20.44 30.97 -35.11
CA HIS A 155 19.89 32.15 -34.47
C HIS A 155 20.43 32.32 -33.06
N ARG A 156 20.85 33.57 -32.73
CA ARG A 156 21.41 33.93 -31.41
C ARG A 156 20.43 34.78 -30.62
N PHE A 157 20.30 34.49 -29.34
CA PHE A 157 19.48 35.22 -28.40
C PHE A 157 20.23 35.41 -27.09
N TYR A 158 19.88 36.44 -26.32
CA TYR A 158 20.36 36.57 -24.95
C TYR A 158 19.74 35.49 -24.04
N GLU A 159 20.53 34.89 -23.15
CA GLU A 159 20.07 33.79 -22.26
C GLU A 159 18.83 34.22 -21.45
N LYS A 160 18.84 35.41 -20.89
CA LYS A 160 17.67 36.00 -20.20
C LYS A 160 16.46 36.20 -21.11
N THR A 161 16.63 36.19 -22.41
CA THR A 161 15.52 36.38 -23.35
C THR A 161 14.66 35.14 -23.51
N VAL A 162 15.20 33.92 -23.20
CA VAL A 162 14.42 32.68 -23.25
C VAL A 162 13.35 32.69 -22.16
N GLU A 163 13.64 33.23 -20.98
CA GLU A 163 12.63 33.45 -19.92
C GLU A 163 11.61 34.53 -20.32
N LEU A 164 12.01 35.47 -21.16
CA LEU A 164 11.14 36.55 -21.65
C LEU A 164 10.34 36.18 -22.92
N LEU A 165 10.73 35.10 -23.60
CA LEU A 165 10.09 34.61 -24.83
C LEU A 165 8.78 33.88 -24.61
N VAL A 166 8.62 33.30 -23.44
CA VAL A 166 7.44 32.54 -23.05
C VAL A 166 6.83 33.19 -21.82
N ASP A 167 5.50 33.21 -21.76
CA ASP A 167 4.81 33.62 -20.55
C ASP A 167 5.11 32.70 -19.37
N ASP A 168 4.91 33.18 -18.15
CA ASP A 168 5.16 32.41 -16.92
C ASP A 168 4.40 31.07 -16.89
N VAL A 169 3.23 31.00 -17.51
CA VAL A 169 2.42 29.80 -17.62
C VAL A 169 3.09 28.77 -18.52
N THR A 170 3.63 29.18 -19.66
CA THR A 170 4.36 28.28 -20.58
C THR A 170 5.69 27.85 -20.00
N TYR A 171 6.40 28.73 -19.28
CA TYR A 171 7.64 28.39 -18.58
C TYR A 171 7.37 27.41 -17.43
N SER A 172 6.30 27.60 -16.68
CA SER A 172 5.88 26.67 -15.63
C SER A 172 5.55 25.29 -16.19
N LYS A 173 4.81 25.22 -17.30
CA LYS A 173 4.53 23.94 -18.00
C LYS A 173 5.79 23.26 -18.52
N TYR A 174 6.73 24.01 -19.04
CA TYR A 174 8.02 23.46 -19.48
C TYR A 174 8.78 22.82 -18.30
N ARG A 175 8.84 23.49 -17.16
CA ARG A 175 9.47 22.94 -15.94
C ARG A 175 8.75 21.69 -15.43
N GLU A 176 7.42 21.70 -15.48
CA GLU A 176 6.62 20.52 -15.12
C GLU A 176 6.92 19.34 -16.04
N LEU A 177 7.02 19.55 -17.36
CA LEU A 177 7.42 18.52 -18.32
C LEU A 177 8.82 17.96 -18.05
N LEU A 178 9.79 18.81 -17.67
CA LEU A 178 11.13 18.37 -17.29
C LEU A 178 11.09 17.46 -16.04
N ASN A 179 10.34 17.84 -15.02
CA ASN A 179 10.15 17.01 -13.83
C ASN A 179 9.46 15.70 -14.19
N ARG A 180 8.45 15.75 -15.06
CA ARG A 180 7.72 14.55 -15.50
C ARG A 180 8.63 13.57 -16.23
N THR A 181 9.41 14.04 -17.20
CA THR A 181 10.36 13.17 -17.91
C THR A 181 11.42 12.59 -16.99
N PHE A 182 11.87 13.34 -15.99
CA PHE A 182 12.83 12.85 -15.00
C PHE A 182 12.26 11.68 -14.18
N VAL A 183 11.01 11.79 -13.73
CA VAL A 183 10.34 10.73 -12.96
C VAL A 183 10.00 9.54 -13.86
N ASP A 184 9.50 9.79 -15.08
CA ASP A 184 9.08 8.74 -16.01
C ASP A 184 10.26 7.90 -16.54
N ASP A 185 11.44 8.51 -16.66
CA ASP A 185 12.66 7.85 -17.16
C ASP A 185 13.52 7.20 -16.05
N ASN A 186 13.18 7.41 -14.77
CA ASN A 186 13.95 6.88 -13.64
C ASN A 186 13.22 5.72 -12.98
N ASP A 187 13.84 4.53 -13.03
CA ASP A 187 13.25 3.29 -12.48
C ASP A 187 12.98 3.34 -10.96
N PHE A 188 13.67 4.23 -10.24
CA PHE A 188 13.51 4.42 -8.78
C PHE A 188 12.56 5.55 -8.40
N LEU A 189 11.95 6.20 -9.39
CA LEU A 189 10.94 7.24 -9.18
C LEU A 189 9.60 6.83 -9.78
N ARG A 190 8.52 7.25 -9.15
CA ARG A 190 7.15 7.03 -9.65
C ARG A 190 6.22 8.11 -9.14
N TRP A 191 5.35 8.61 -10.01
CA TRP A 191 4.26 9.50 -9.61
C TRP A 191 3.25 8.78 -8.73
N CYS A 192 2.71 9.51 -7.76
CA CYS A 192 1.54 9.05 -7.00
C CYS A 192 0.36 8.86 -7.96
N PRO A 193 -0.34 7.69 -7.95
CA PRO A 193 -1.46 7.46 -8.86
C PRO A 193 -2.77 8.12 -8.41
N ALA A 194 -2.79 8.84 -7.28
CA ALA A 194 -3.97 9.58 -6.84
C ALA A 194 -4.31 10.70 -7.83
N PRO A 195 -5.60 10.93 -8.14
CA PRO A 195 -6.02 12.06 -8.96
C PRO A 195 -5.50 13.37 -8.35
N ASP A 196 -5.03 14.27 -9.19
CA ASP A 196 -4.55 15.61 -8.84
C ASP A 196 -3.41 15.65 -7.79
N CYS A 197 -2.69 14.55 -7.61
CA CYS A 197 -1.53 14.48 -6.71
C CYS A 197 -0.24 14.79 -7.47
N GLU A 198 0.49 15.80 -7.02
CA GLU A 198 1.73 16.28 -7.65
C GLU A 198 3.01 15.69 -7.03
N TYR A 199 2.88 14.75 -6.09
CA TYR A 199 4.04 14.14 -5.45
C TYR A 199 4.57 12.96 -6.24
N ALA A 200 5.90 12.86 -6.32
CA ALA A 200 6.60 11.65 -6.75
C ALA A 200 7.13 10.88 -5.54
N ILE A 201 7.28 9.59 -5.71
CA ILE A 201 7.84 8.69 -4.69
C ILE A 201 9.17 8.15 -5.20
N GLU A 202 10.19 8.21 -4.35
CA GLU A 202 11.45 7.51 -4.56
C GLU A 202 11.48 6.23 -3.73
N CYS A 203 11.79 5.10 -4.38
CA CYS A 203 11.94 3.82 -3.72
C CYS A 203 13.06 3.01 -4.40
N ASN A 204 14.10 2.66 -3.65
CA ASN A 204 15.30 2.00 -4.17
C ASN A 204 15.15 0.46 -4.23
N ILE A 205 14.01 -0.03 -4.69
CA ILE A 205 13.75 -1.46 -4.89
C ILE A 205 13.88 -1.79 -6.38
N PRO A 206 14.87 -2.61 -6.78
CA PRO A 206 15.04 -3.00 -8.17
C PRO A 206 13.89 -3.90 -8.62
N SER A 207 13.53 -3.82 -9.90
CA SER A 207 12.45 -4.62 -10.51
C SER A 207 12.67 -6.14 -10.38
N THR A 208 13.91 -6.58 -10.27
CA THR A 208 14.29 -7.99 -10.03
C THR A 208 13.85 -8.52 -8.67
N SER A 209 13.73 -7.65 -7.66
CA SER A 209 13.31 -8.02 -6.30
C SER A 209 11.79 -8.11 -6.13
N LEU A 210 10.97 -7.76 -7.14
CA LEU A 210 9.51 -7.77 -7.06
C LEU A 210 8.89 -9.17 -6.96
N THR A 211 9.68 -10.23 -7.11
CA THR A 211 9.27 -11.62 -6.86
C THR A 211 9.35 -12.00 -5.39
N SER A 212 10.14 -11.27 -4.59
CA SER A 212 10.36 -11.55 -3.16
C SER A 212 9.99 -10.39 -2.24
N VAL A 213 9.71 -9.20 -2.80
CA VAL A 213 9.33 -8.00 -2.05
C VAL A 213 8.11 -7.36 -2.67
N VAL A 214 7.16 -6.96 -1.83
CA VAL A 214 6.00 -6.14 -2.22
C VAL A 214 6.24 -4.72 -1.70
N PRO A 215 6.74 -3.80 -2.56
CA PRO A 215 7.11 -2.45 -2.13
C PRO A 215 5.87 -1.57 -1.98
N SER A 216 5.21 -1.65 -0.82
CA SER A 216 4.10 -0.77 -0.46
C SER A 216 4.63 0.55 0.06
N VAL A 217 4.20 1.65 -0.54
CA VAL A 217 4.61 3.03 -0.23
C VAL A 217 3.40 3.88 0.10
N GLU A 218 3.61 4.93 0.89
CA GLU A 218 2.56 5.86 1.28
C GLU A 218 2.92 7.29 0.85
N CYS A 219 2.03 7.94 0.13
CA CYS A 219 2.18 9.32 -0.31
C CYS A 219 1.73 10.31 0.78
N LYS A 220 2.18 11.57 0.71
CA LYS A 220 1.66 12.66 1.57
C LYS A 220 0.15 12.88 1.44
N CYS A 221 -0.47 12.50 0.30
CA CYS A 221 -1.94 12.51 0.14
C CYS A 221 -2.64 11.33 0.84
N SER A 222 -1.90 10.54 1.63
CA SER A 222 -2.39 9.34 2.34
C SER A 222 -2.77 8.15 1.45
N LEU A 223 -2.55 8.22 0.13
CA LEU A 223 -2.74 7.06 -0.74
C LEU A 223 -1.59 6.07 -0.52
N ARG A 224 -1.94 4.80 -0.28
CA ARG A 224 -1.00 3.67 -0.22
C ARG A 224 -1.10 2.85 -1.50
N PHE A 225 0.04 2.59 -2.13
CA PHE A 225 0.08 1.84 -3.37
C PHE A 225 1.39 1.04 -3.50
N CYS A 226 1.42 0.09 -4.42
CA CYS A 226 2.63 -0.67 -4.72
C CYS A 226 3.53 0.11 -5.68
N PHE A 227 4.73 0.46 -5.25
CA PHE A 227 5.71 1.13 -6.10
C PHE A 227 6.07 0.30 -7.35
N GLY A 228 6.14 -1.04 -7.23
CA GLY A 228 6.55 -1.92 -8.33
C GLY A 228 5.57 -1.96 -9.50
N CYS A 229 4.26 -2.01 -9.25
CA CYS A 229 3.25 -2.13 -10.32
C CYS A 229 2.31 -0.93 -10.46
N GLY A 230 2.31 0.02 -9.52
CA GLY A 230 1.44 1.20 -9.53
C GLY A 230 -0.02 0.94 -9.14
N LEU A 231 -0.38 -0.29 -8.78
CA LEU A 231 -1.71 -0.63 -8.28
C LEU A 231 -1.82 -0.28 -6.79
N ASP A 232 -3.05 -0.21 -6.29
CA ASP A 232 -3.32 -0.08 -4.86
C ASP A 232 -2.51 -1.08 -4.04
N ASP A 233 -2.29 -0.76 -2.75
CA ASP A 233 -1.57 -1.64 -1.84
C ASP A 233 -2.15 -3.05 -1.86
N HIS A 234 -1.29 -4.02 -2.13
CA HIS A 234 -1.67 -5.42 -2.26
C HIS A 234 -0.81 -6.38 -1.42
N GLN A 235 -0.18 -5.86 -0.37
CA GLN A 235 0.49 -6.75 0.58
C GLN A 235 -0.49 -7.75 1.21
N PRO A 236 -0.09 -9.04 1.33
CA PRO A 236 1.22 -9.63 1.08
C PRO A 236 1.41 -10.21 -0.33
N CYS A 237 0.45 -10.10 -1.24
CA CYS A 237 0.46 -10.73 -2.56
C CYS A 237 1.48 -10.08 -3.50
N ILE A 238 2.39 -10.85 -4.11
CA ILE A 238 3.40 -10.33 -5.04
C ILE A 238 2.79 -9.86 -6.36
N CYS A 239 3.40 -8.87 -7.01
CA CYS A 239 2.89 -8.22 -8.22
C CYS A 239 2.52 -9.19 -9.35
N VAL A 240 3.27 -10.27 -9.55
CA VAL A 240 3.01 -11.27 -10.59
C VAL A 240 1.69 -12.00 -10.32
N LEU A 241 1.44 -12.40 -9.08
CA LEU A 241 0.20 -13.07 -8.68
C LEU A 241 -1.00 -12.13 -8.73
N VAL A 242 -0.83 -10.86 -8.34
CA VAL A 242 -1.85 -9.82 -8.46
C VAL A 242 -2.31 -9.67 -9.90
N LYS A 243 -1.38 -9.54 -10.84
CA LYS A 243 -1.70 -9.43 -12.27
C LYS A 243 -2.45 -10.66 -12.80
N LYS A 244 -1.98 -11.87 -12.42
CA LYS A 244 -2.65 -13.13 -12.79
C LYS A 244 -4.05 -13.23 -12.19
N TRP A 245 -4.22 -12.81 -10.92
CA TRP A 245 -5.51 -12.81 -10.22
C TRP A 245 -6.51 -11.85 -10.86
N LEU A 246 -6.11 -10.59 -11.08
CA LEU A 246 -6.97 -9.58 -11.70
C LEU A 246 -7.37 -9.98 -13.13
N LYS A 247 -6.45 -10.58 -13.90
CA LYS A 247 -6.77 -11.13 -15.23
C LYS A 247 -7.82 -12.23 -15.10
N LYS A 248 -7.63 -13.20 -14.18
CA LYS A 248 -8.59 -14.27 -13.94
C LYS A 248 -9.95 -13.75 -13.55
N CYS A 249 -10.03 -12.78 -12.63
CA CYS A 249 -11.30 -12.15 -12.23
C CYS A 249 -12.01 -11.47 -13.41
N LYS A 250 -11.24 -10.87 -14.35
CA LYS A 250 -11.80 -10.24 -15.54
C LYS A 250 -12.31 -11.27 -16.54
N ASP A 251 -11.57 -12.35 -16.76
CA ASP A 251 -11.92 -13.41 -17.72
C ASP A 251 -13.17 -14.18 -17.23
N ASP A 252 -13.33 -14.37 -15.93
CA ASP A 252 -14.46 -15.07 -15.29
C ASP A 252 -15.58 -14.11 -14.82
N SER A 253 -15.65 -12.89 -15.36
CA SER A 253 -16.53 -11.81 -14.89
C SER A 253 -18.03 -12.14 -14.92
N GLU A 254 -18.49 -12.95 -15.87
CA GLU A 254 -19.91 -13.38 -15.95
C GLU A 254 -20.31 -14.24 -14.75
N THR A 255 -19.40 -15.14 -14.32
CA THR A 255 -19.59 -15.97 -13.12
C THR A 255 -19.51 -15.12 -11.85
N ALA A 256 -18.63 -14.13 -11.84
CA ALA A 256 -18.46 -13.20 -10.73
C ALA A 256 -19.67 -12.27 -10.52
N ASN A 257 -20.31 -11.80 -11.58
CA ASN A 257 -21.52 -10.97 -11.50
C ASN A 257 -22.71 -11.71 -10.87
N TRP A 258 -22.83 -13.01 -11.09
CA TRP A 258 -23.86 -13.83 -10.45
C TRP A 258 -23.68 -13.95 -8.94
N ILE A 259 -22.41 -13.90 -8.45
CA ILE A 259 -22.05 -14.06 -7.04
C ILE A 259 -22.12 -12.73 -6.28
N SER A 260 -22.02 -11.60 -6.98
CA SER A 260 -22.01 -10.23 -6.39
C SER A 260 -23.40 -9.76 -5.92
N ALA A 261 -24.40 -10.65 -5.82
CA ALA A 261 -25.68 -10.27 -5.21
C ALA A 261 -25.45 -9.75 -3.79
N HIS A 262 -25.69 -8.45 -3.58
CA HIS A 262 -25.57 -7.81 -2.26
C HIS A 262 -26.58 -8.36 -1.23
N THR A 263 -27.43 -9.28 -1.65
CA THR A 263 -28.46 -9.90 -0.84
C THR A 263 -28.26 -11.42 -0.79
N LYS A 264 -28.39 -12.01 0.39
CA LYS A 264 -28.40 -13.46 0.63
C LYS A 264 -29.62 -13.86 1.44
N GLU A 265 -29.99 -15.13 1.33
CA GLU A 265 -31.09 -15.66 2.13
C GLU A 265 -30.61 -16.13 3.51
N CYS A 266 -31.38 -15.87 4.54
CA CYS A 266 -31.11 -16.42 5.87
C CYS A 266 -31.05 -17.95 5.82
N PRO A 267 -29.99 -18.60 6.34
CA PRO A 267 -29.86 -20.06 6.31
C PRO A 267 -31.01 -20.79 7.04
N LYS A 268 -31.64 -20.13 8.02
CA LYS A 268 -32.69 -20.74 8.85
C LYS A 268 -34.12 -20.47 8.35
N CYS A 269 -34.44 -19.25 7.92
CA CYS A 269 -35.81 -18.85 7.59
C CYS A 269 -36.00 -18.35 6.16
N HIS A 270 -34.96 -18.38 5.32
CA HIS A 270 -34.95 -17.99 3.90
C HIS A 270 -35.44 -16.57 3.60
N SER A 271 -35.47 -15.69 4.63
CA SER A 271 -35.74 -14.27 4.37
C SER A 271 -34.51 -13.62 3.74
N THR A 272 -34.75 -12.77 2.75
CA THR A 272 -33.67 -12.01 2.08
C THR A 272 -33.04 -11.01 3.06
N ILE A 273 -31.73 -10.99 3.11
CA ILE A 273 -30.90 -10.10 3.96
C ILE A 273 -29.92 -9.36 3.06
N GLU A 274 -29.82 -8.06 3.27
CA GLU A 274 -28.84 -7.18 2.65
C GLU A 274 -27.71 -6.87 3.65
N LYS A 275 -26.47 -6.86 3.16
CA LYS A 275 -25.31 -6.51 3.98
C LYS A 275 -25.16 -4.98 4.05
N ASN A 276 -25.35 -4.40 5.25
CA ASN A 276 -25.35 -2.96 5.47
C ASN A 276 -24.12 -2.45 6.24
N GLY A 277 -23.20 -3.32 6.64
CA GLY A 277 -21.97 -3.01 7.38
C GLY A 277 -20.80 -3.88 6.91
N GLY A 278 -19.59 -3.56 7.37
CA GLY A 278 -18.38 -4.29 7.04
C GLY A 278 -18.31 -5.67 7.70
N CYS A 279 -18.91 -5.84 8.88
CA CYS A 279 -18.85 -7.05 9.68
C CYS A 279 -19.51 -8.25 8.97
N ASN A 280 -18.89 -9.43 9.07
CA ASN A 280 -19.42 -10.69 8.55
C ASN A 280 -20.35 -11.40 9.55
N HIS A 281 -20.43 -10.95 10.79
CA HIS A 281 -21.42 -11.42 11.76
C HIS A 281 -22.79 -10.86 11.41
N MET A 282 -23.71 -11.71 11.03
CA MET A 282 -25.04 -11.34 10.59
C MET A 282 -26.10 -11.90 11.53
N THR A 283 -27.02 -11.04 11.96
CA THR A 283 -28.21 -11.43 12.74
C THR A 283 -29.47 -11.25 11.90
N CYS A 284 -30.19 -12.31 11.64
CA CYS A 284 -31.46 -12.25 10.92
C CYS A 284 -32.51 -11.49 11.73
N ARG A 285 -33.04 -10.38 11.22
CA ARG A 285 -34.07 -9.58 11.90
C ARG A 285 -35.34 -10.36 12.16
N LYS A 286 -35.69 -11.34 11.27
CA LYS A 286 -36.93 -12.11 11.36
C LYS A 286 -36.86 -13.25 12.39
N CYS A 287 -35.81 -14.07 12.34
CA CYS A 287 -35.72 -15.26 13.20
C CYS A 287 -34.58 -15.21 14.24
N ARG A 288 -33.86 -14.10 14.33
CA ARG A 288 -32.74 -13.86 15.27
C ARG A 288 -31.61 -14.88 15.16
N TYR A 289 -31.52 -15.62 14.04
CA TYR A 289 -30.44 -16.54 13.79
C TYR A 289 -29.15 -15.77 13.45
N GLU A 290 -28.06 -16.15 14.09
CA GLU A 290 -26.75 -15.57 13.89
C GLU A 290 -25.91 -16.46 12.98
N PHE A 291 -25.32 -15.88 11.93
CA PHE A 291 -24.57 -16.63 10.92
C PHE A 291 -23.47 -15.76 10.29
N CYS A 292 -22.52 -16.42 9.67
CA CYS A 292 -21.48 -15.74 8.89
C CYS A 292 -21.96 -15.41 7.48
N TRP A 293 -21.79 -14.17 7.06
CA TRP A 293 -22.12 -13.73 5.70
C TRP A 293 -21.37 -14.48 4.61
N VAL A 294 -20.12 -14.90 4.87
CA VAL A 294 -19.25 -15.52 3.86
C VAL A 294 -19.63 -16.99 3.64
N CYS A 295 -19.62 -17.81 4.69
CA CYS A 295 -19.83 -19.26 4.62
C CYS A 295 -21.25 -19.69 4.88
N MET A 296 -22.14 -18.79 5.34
CA MET A 296 -23.53 -19.06 5.71
C MET A 296 -23.72 -20.01 6.90
N GLY A 297 -22.62 -20.43 7.54
CA GLY A 297 -22.65 -21.28 8.73
C GLY A 297 -22.98 -20.50 10.02
N PRO A 298 -23.33 -21.23 11.13
CA PRO A 298 -23.68 -20.63 12.40
C PRO A 298 -22.53 -19.81 12.98
N TRP A 299 -22.80 -18.62 13.48
CA TRP A 299 -21.77 -17.75 14.05
C TRP A 299 -21.13 -18.32 15.31
N SER A 300 -21.87 -19.07 16.10
CA SER A 300 -21.37 -19.72 17.32
C SER A 300 -20.23 -20.70 17.10
N GLU A 301 -20.08 -21.20 15.88
CA GLU A 301 -18.97 -22.08 15.49
C GLU A 301 -17.73 -21.31 15.05
N HIS A 302 -17.86 -20.00 14.68
CA HIS A 302 -16.75 -19.15 14.32
C HIS A 302 -15.93 -18.84 15.57
N GLY A 303 -14.59 -18.94 15.42
CA GLY A 303 -13.67 -18.74 16.54
C GLY A 303 -13.38 -20.00 17.34
N THR A 304 -14.01 -21.13 17.01
CA THR A 304 -13.59 -22.43 17.53
C THR A 304 -12.44 -22.99 16.68
N SER A 305 -11.54 -23.76 17.30
CA SER A 305 -10.40 -24.37 16.62
C SER A 305 -10.79 -25.35 15.50
N TRP A 306 -12.03 -25.76 15.47
CA TRP A 306 -12.58 -26.73 14.50
C TRP A 306 -13.22 -26.07 13.29
N TYR A 307 -13.47 -24.77 13.32
CA TYR A 307 -14.17 -24.07 12.24
C TYR A 307 -13.22 -23.32 11.30
N ASN A 308 -13.05 -23.84 10.09
CA ASN A 308 -12.11 -23.33 9.09
C ASN A 308 -12.84 -22.60 7.95
N CYS A 309 -13.52 -21.50 8.26
CA CYS A 309 -14.26 -20.71 7.27
C CYS A 309 -13.37 -20.19 6.12
N ASN A 310 -12.12 -19.87 6.40
CA ASN A 310 -11.16 -19.32 5.43
C ASN A 310 -10.52 -20.38 4.54
N ARG A 311 -10.47 -21.66 4.97
CA ARG A 311 -9.80 -22.73 4.24
C ARG A 311 -10.68 -23.40 3.20
N PHE A 312 -10.08 -23.76 2.07
CA PHE A 312 -10.73 -24.60 1.07
C PHE A 312 -10.49 -26.08 1.40
N ASP A 313 -11.57 -26.90 1.43
CA ASP A 313 -11.46 -28.34 1.64
C ASP A 313 -11.08 -29.04 0.32
N GLU A 314 -9.82 -29.47 0.26
CA GLU A 314 -9.30 -30.20 -0.92
C GLU A 314 -9.57 -31.71 -0.88
N LYS A 315 -10.10 -32.25 0.21
CA LYS A 315 -10.37 -33.71 0.31
C LYS A 315 -11.38 -34.17 -0.73
N SER A 316 -12.35 -33.33 -1.05
CA SER A 316 -13.32 -33.58 -2.12
C SER A 316 -12.71 -33.55 -3.53
N SER A 317 -11.55 -32.88 -3.71
CA SER A 317 -10.90 -32.77 -5.01
C SER A 317 -9.96 -33.92 -5.34
N ALA A 318 -9.41 -34.61 -4.34
CA ALA A 318 -8.51 -35.75 -4.55
C ALA A 318 -9.22 -36.98 -5.16
N GLU A 319 -10.55 -37.07 -5.05
CA GLU A 319 -11.38 -38.17 -5.58
C GLU A 319 -11.88 -37.93 -7.01
N ALA A 320 -11.59 -36.74 -7.60
CA ALA A 320 -12.06 -36.37 -8.93
C ALA A 320 -11.31 -37.13 -10.02
N ARG A 321 -11.92 -38.20 -10.57
CA ARG A 321 -11.36 -39.05 -11.63
C ARG A 321 -11.70 -38.58 -13.05
N ASP A 322 -12.71 -37.76 -13.23
CA ASP A 322 -13.20 -37.25 -14.52
C ASP A 322 -12.79 -35.79 -14.76
N SER A 323 -12.53 -35.45 -16.04
CA SER A 323 -12.21 -34.06 -16.45
C SER A 323 -13.32 -33.06 -16.09
N GLN A 324 -14.59 -33.49 -16.13
CA GLN A 324 -15.73 -32.68 -15.71
C GLN A 324 -15.71 -32.40 -14.21
N THR A 325 -15.36 -33.40 -13.40
CA THR A 325 -15.23 -33.23 -11.94
C THR A 325 -14.05 -32.35 -11.60
N GLN A 326 -12.91 -32.47 -12.30
CA GLN A 326 -11.75 -31.60 -12.12
C GLN A 326 -12.08 -30.13 -12.46
N SER A 327 -12.83 -29.90 -13.55
CA SER A 327 -13.27 -28.54 -13.92
C SER A 327 -14.22 -27.95 -12.86
N ARG A 328 -15.12 -28.76 -12.29
CA ARG A 328 -16.02 -28.36 -11.23
C ARG A 328 -15.28 -27.99 -9.95
N VAL A 329 -14.34 -28.83 -9.53
CA VAL A 329 -13.50 -28.58 -8.33
C VAL A 329 -12.63 -27.32 -8.51
N SER A 330 -12.06 -27.14 -9.71
CA SER A 330 -11.29 -25.93 -10.03
C SER A 330 -12.16 -24.66 -9.93
N LEU A 331 -13.42 -24.73 -10.41
CA LEU A 331 -14.38 -23.64 -10.27
C LEU A 331 -14.76 -23.41 -8.82
N GLU A 332 -15.07 -24.45 -8.05
CA GLU A 332 -15.40 -24.34 -6.63
C GLU A 332 -14.25 -23.73 -5.82
N ARG A 333 -13.00 -24.13 -6.10
CA ARG A 333 -11.81 -23.51 -5.51
C ARG A 333 -11.72 -22.02 -5.86
N TYR A 334 -11.87 -21.66 -7.13
CA TYR A 334 -11.85 -20.25 -7.54
C TYR A 334 -12.95 -19.45 -6.83
N LEU A 335 -14.19 -19.96 -6.82
CA LEU A 335 -15.32 -19.31 -6.16
C LEU A 335 -15.11 -19.12 -4.65
N HIS A 336 -14.49 -20.10 -3.98
CA HIS A 336 -14.17 -19.99 -2.56
C HIS A 336 -13.27 -18.77 -2.26
N TYR A 337 -12.15 -18.64 -3.00
CA TYR A 337 -11.21 -17.54 -2.80
C TYR A 337 -11.75 -16.21 -3.33
N TYR A 338 -12.44 -16.22 -4.49
CA TYR A 338 -13.03 -15.03 -5.06
C TYR A 338 -14.11 -14.41 -4.18
N ASN A 339 -15.00 -15.21 -3.61
CA ASN A 339 -16.05 -14.71 -2.72
C ASN A 339 -15.47 -14.00 -1.51
N ARG A 340 -14.38 -14.49 -0.94
CA ARG A 340 -13.73 -13.88 0.21
C ARG A 340 -12.97 -12.63 -0.17
N TYR A 341 -12.25 -12.66 -1.28
CA TYR A 341 -11.59 -11.50 -1.87
C TYR A 341 -12.59 -10.36 -2.11
N ALA A 342 -13.67 -10.64 -2.82
CA ALA A 342 -14.71 -9.65 -3.14
C ALA A 342 -15.46 -9.16 -1.89
N ASN A 343 -15.70 -10.04 -0.91
CA ASN A 343 -16.32 -9.67 0.35
C ASN A 343 -15.47 -8.67 1.14
N HIS A 344 -14.16 -8.91 1.26
CA HIS A 344 -13.28 -7.96 1.94
C HIS A 344 -13.16 -6.63 1.20
N GLU A 345 -13.15 -6.65 -0.14
CA GLU A 345 -13.18 -5.43 -0.95
C GLU A 345 -14.45 -4.62 -0.72
N HIS A 346 -15.60 -5.30 -0.70
CA HIS A 346 -16.89 -4.65 -0.41
C HIS A 346 -16.97 -4.14 1.04
N SER A 347 -16.53 -4.95 2.00
CA SER A 347 -16.50 -4.57 3.41
C SER A 347 -15.58 -3.36 3.66
N ALA A 348 -14.41 -3.28 2.99
CA ALA A 348 -13.53 -2.12 3.09
C ALA A 348 -14.21 -0.82 2.61
N LYS A 349 -15.01 -0.88 1.53
CA LYS A 349 -15.80 0.26 1.06
C LYS A 349 -16.87 0.68 2.07
N LEU A 350 -17.58 -0.29 2.65
CA LEU A 350 -18.59 -0.03 3.69
C LEU A 350 -17.94 0.56 4.97
N ASP A 351 -16.75 0.10 5.34
CA ASP A 351 -16.00 0.63 6.48
C ASP A 351 -15.50 2.07 6.19
N GLN A 352 -15.17 2.42 4.94
CA GLN A 352 -14.89 3.81 4.54
C GLN A 352 -16.13 4.71 4.65
N GLU A 353 -17.31 4.22 4.25
CA GLU A 353 -18.57 4.95 4.44
C GLU A 353 -18.92 5.08 5.93
N LEU A 354 -18.50 4.12 6.76
CA LEU A 354 -18.62 4.18 8.20
C LEU A 354 -17.84 5.37 8.79
N TYR A 355 -16.78 5.81 8.13
CA TYR A 355 -16.00 6.98 8.54
C TYR A 355 -16.88 8.23 8.68
N GLN A 356 -17.76 8.50 7.73
CA GLN A 356 -18.70 9.64 7.81
C GLN A 356 -19.70 9.50 8.98
N LYS A 357 -20.10 8.26 9.28
CA LYS A 357 -20.95 7.97 10.45
C LYS A 357 -20.17 8.11 11.75
N THR A 358 -18.88 7.83 11.72
CA THR A 358 -17.97 7.95 12.86
C THR A 358 -17.72 9.40 13.23
N GLU A 359 -17.60 10.30 12.26
CA GLU A 359 -17.53 11.75 12.52
C GLU A 359 -18.75 12.22 13.32
N LYS A 360 -19.95 11.84 12.91
CA LYS A 360 -21.17 12.17 13.66
C LYS A 360 -21.15 11.59 15.07
N LYS A 361 -20.71 10.34 15.23
CA LYS A 361 -20.56 9.73 16.56
C LYS A 361 -19.53 10.48 17.42
N MET A 362 -18.43 10.94 16.83
CA MET A 362 -17.45 11.75 17.56
C MET A 362 -18.06 13.08 18.03
N GLU A 363 -18.84 13.75 17.18
CA GLU A 363 -19.58 14.96 17.56
C GLU A 363 -20.59 14.69 18.67
N GLU A 364 -21.37 13.61 18.58
CA GLU A 364 -22.31 13.19 19.61
C GLU A 364 -21.61 12.88 20.93
N MET A 365 -20.47 12.18 20.91
CA MET A 365 -19.69 11.88 22.10
C MET A 365 -19.14 13.15 22.75
N GLN A 366 -18.67 14.10 21.94
CA GLN A 366 -18.17 15.39 22.44
C GLN A 366 -19.28 16.23 23.08
N GLN A 367 -20.52 16.17 22.56
CA GLN A 367 -21.66 16.89 23.11
C GLN A 367 -22.27 16.24 24.37
N THR A 368 -22.12 14.92 24.50
CA THR A 368 -22.77 14.14 25.59
C THR A 368 -21.77 13.77 26.70
N SER A 369 -20.48 13.95 26.48
CA SER A 369 -19.42 13.66 27.45
C SER A 369 -18.43 14.82 27.52
N ASP A 370 -17.71 14.95 28.63
CA ASP A 370 -16.65 15.95 28.82
C ASP A 370 -15.35 15.59 28.05
N LEU A 371 -15.45 14.71 27.04
CA LEU A 371 -14.31 14.27 26.25
C LEU A 371 -13.87 15.36 25.27
N SER A 372 -12.57 15.60 25.19
CA SER A 372 -11.97 16.50 24.21
C SER A 372 -12.03 15.89 22.80
N TRP A 373 -11.93 16.72 21.76
CA TRP A 373 -11.83 16.27 20.35
C TRP A 373 -10.70 15.25 20.13
N ILE A 374 -9.57 15.43 20.79
CA ILE A 374 -8.41 14.52 20.71
C ILE A 374 -8.76 13.14 21.28
N GLU A 375 -9.50 13.11 22.38
CA GLU A 375 -9.89 11.86 23.05
C GLU A 375 -10.89 11.02 22.25
N VAL A 376 -11.64 11.60 21.30
CA VAL A 376 -12.58 10.87 20.44
C VAL A 376 -11.97 10.43 19.10
N GLN A 377 -10.76 10.90 18.74
CA GLN A 377 -10.08 10.51 17.51
C GLN A 377 -9.71 9.01 17.43
N PHE A 378 -9.76 8.28 18.56
CA PHE A 378 -9.52 6.84 18.56
C PHE A 378 -10.46 6.07 17.62
N LEU A 379 -11.71 6.52 17.43
CA LEU A 379 -12.64 5.90 16.50
C LEU A 379 -12.16 6.01 15.05
N LYS A 380 -11.66 7.18 14.66
CA LYS A 380 -11.08 7.39 13.34
C LYS A 380 -9.91 6.43 13.08
N LYS A 381 -8.96 6.39 14.04
CA LYS A 381 -7.80 5.48 13.95
C LYS A 381 -8.21 4.02 13.88
N ALA A 382 -9.27 3.63 14.60
CA ALA A 382 -9.79 2.28 14.56
C ALA A 382 -10.42 1.93 13.19
N VAL A 383 -11.17 2.86 12.57
CA VAL A 383 -11.71 2.68 11.20
C VAL A 383 -10.56 2.54 10.19
N ASP A 384 -9.54 3.40 10.25
CA ASP A 384 -8.38 3.34 9.34
C ASP A 384 -7.66 1.99 9.44
N VAL A 385 -7.45 1.48 10.66
CA VAL A 385 -6.86 0.16 10.90
C VAL A 385 -7.76 -0.95 10.34
N THR A 386 -9.07 -0.87 10.53
CA THR A 386 -10.03 -1.86 9.99
C THR A 386 -9.95 -1.92 8.46
N VAL A 387 -9.97 -0.77 7.79
CA VAL A 387 -9.85 -0.68 6.32
C VAL A 387 -8.53 -1.25 5.83
N GLN A 388 -7.41 -0.94 6.50
CA GLN A 388 -6.10 -1.51 6.17
C GLN A 388 -6.09 -3.04 6.32
N CYS A 389 -6.70 -3.58 7.38
CA CYS A 389 -6.79 -5.02 7.60
C CYS A 389 -7.68 -5.70 6.55
N ARG A 390 -8.82 -5.09 6.17
CA ARG A 390 -9.66 -5.57 5.07
C ARG A 390 -8.91 -5.62 3.75
N THR A 391 -8.13 -4.59 3.44
CA THR A 391 -7.28 -4.55 2.24
C THR A 391 -6.22 -5.66 2.27
N THR A 392 -5.58 -5.88 3.41
CA THR A 392 -4.62 -6.98 3.59
C THR A 392 -5.32 -8.33 3.41
N LEU A 393 -6.43 -8.58 4.10
CA LEU A 393 -7.20 -9.83 4.02
C LEU A 393 -7.68 -10.13 2.59
N LYS A 394 -8.17 -9.14 1.86
CA LYS A 394 -8.49 -9.26 0.44
C LYS A 394 -7.34 -9.92 -0.33
N TRP A 395 -6.12 -9.42 -0.18
CA TRP A 395 -4.97 -9.90 -0.93
C TRP A 395 -4.37 -11.20 -0.39
N THR A 396 -4.60 -11.54 0.89
CA THR A 396 -4.24 -12.85 1.42
C THR A 396 -5.02 -13.97 0.72
N TYR A 397 -6.29 -13.76 0.35
CA TYR A 397 -7.08 -14.73 -0.39
C TYR A 397 -6.61 -14.89 -1.84
N ALA A 398 -6.21 -13.80 -2.51
CA ALA A 398 -5.59 -13.87 -3.83
C ALA A 398 -4.24 -14.62 -3.78
N PHE A 399 -3.45 -14.42 -2.73
CA PHE A 399 -2.19 -15.10 -2.52
C PHE A 399 -2.39 -16.60 -2.24
N ALA A 400 -3.28 -16.95 -1.30
CA ALA A 400 -3.60 -18.33 -0.92
C ALA A 400 -4.14 -19.17 -2.09
N PHE A 401 -4.87 -18.55 -3.02
CA PHE A 401 -5.36 -19.24 -4.22
C PHE A 401 -4.23 -19.89 -5.03
N TYR A 402 -3.05 -19.29 -5.07
CA TYR A 402 -1.91 -19.78 -5.83
C TYR A 402 -0.95 -20.66 -5.04
N LEU A 403 -1.08 -20.71 -3.71
CA LEU A 403 -0.21 -21.51 -2.86
C LEU A 403 -0.54 -23.01 -2.98
N ALA A 404 0.50 -23.83 -3.06
CA ALA A 404 0.40 -25.26 -2.87
C ALA A 404 0.17 -25.59 -1.38
N LYS A 405 -0.53 -26.67 -1.10
CA LYS A 405 -0.83 -27.07 0.28
C LYS A 405 0.39 -27.67 0.94
N THR A 406 0.96 -26.94 1.88
CA THR A 406 2.12 -27.30 2.70
C THR A 406 1.86 -26.90 4.15
N ASN A 407 2.72 -27.30 5.08
CA ASN A 407 2.62 -26.84 6.48
C ASN A 407 2.71 -25.32 6.59
N GLU A 408 3.55 -24.69 5.76
CA GLU A 408 3.72 -23.23 5.71
C GLU A 408 2.43 -22.55 5.26
N THR A 409 1.73 -23.14 4.30
CA THR A 409 0.42 -22.64 3.85
C THR A 409 -0.63 -22.77 4.94
N GLU A 410 -0.62 -23.88 5.70
CA GLU A 410 -1.54 -24.06 6.84
C GLU A 410 -1.30 -23.01 7.94
N LEU A 411 -0.04 -22.72 8.25
CA LEU A 411 0.33 -21.67 9.21
C LEU A 411 -0.09 -20.28 8.71
N PHE A 412 0.09 -20.00 7.42
CA PHE A 412 -0.38 -18.76 6.81
C PHE A 412 -1.90 -18.61 6.92
N GLU A 413 -2.66 -19.69 6.65
CA GLU A 413 -4.12 -19.69 6.76
C GLU A 413 -4.59 -19.54 8.21
N ASP A 414 -3.82 -20.03 9.20
CA ASP A 414 -4.09 -19.80 10.62
C ASP A 414 -3.90 -18.31 10.99
N ASN A 415 -2.80 -17.70 10.57
CA ASN A 415 -2.58 -16.28 10.76
C ASN A 415 -3.64 -15.41 10.05
N GLN A 416 -4.09 -15.84 8.86
CA GLN A 416 -5.18 -15.19 8.12
C GLN A 416 -6.49 -15.26 8.91
N ARG A 417 -6.85 -16.44 9.43
CA ARG A 417 -8.05 -16.64 10.26
C ARG A 417 -8.03 -15.76 11.49
N ASP A 418 -6.91 -15.71 12.20
CA ASP A 418 -6.77 -14.90 13.40
C ASP A 418 -6.93 -13.40 13.12
N LEU A 419 -6.33 -12.93 12.03
CA LEU A 419 -6.49 -11.53 11.59
C LEU A 419 -7.95 -11.25 11.19
N GLU A 420 -8.59 -12.16 10.45
CA GLU A 420 -9.98 -12.01 10.02
C GLU A 420 -10.90 -11.90 11.22
N MET A 421 -10.79 -12.84 12.19
CA MET A 421 -11.60 -12.84 13.40
C MET A 421 -11.41 -11.57 14.23
N ALA A 422 -10.16 -11.12 14.40
CA ALA A 422 -9.85 -9.90 15.12
C ALA A 422 -10.45 -8.66 14.42
N THR A 423 -10.38 -8.61 13.09
CA THR A 423 -10.94 -7.51 12.27
C THR A 423 -12.48 -7.48 12.37
N GLU A 424 -13.14 -8.64 12.32
CA GLU A 424 -14.60 -8.73 12.51
C GLU A 424 -15.04 -8.22 13.89
N GLN A 425 -14.30 -8.58 14.94
CA GLN A 425 -14.60 -8.11 16.30
C GLN A 425 -14.42 -6.60 16.44
N LEU A 426 -13.40 -6.02 15.79
CA LEU A 426 -13.22 -4.56 15.78
C LEU A 426 -14.33 -3.87 15.00
N SER A 427 -14.69 -4.38 13.81
CA SER A 427 -15.80 -3.86 13.00
C SER A 427 -17.12 -3.90 13.77
N GLU A 428 -17.40 -4.99 14.49
CA GLU A 428 -18.59 -5.10 15.34
C GLU A 428 -18.61 -4.04 16.45
N LEU A 429 -17.46 -3.76 17.10
CA LEU A 429 -17.38 -2.71 18.13
C LEU A 429 -17.64 -1.32 17.56
N LEU A 430 -17.16 -1.06 16.32
CA LEU A 430 -17.38 0.23 15.65
C LEU A 430 -18.81 0.44 15.18
N GLU A 431 -19.55 -0.64 14.89
CA GLU A 431 -20.95 -0.59 14.47
C GLU A 431 -21.92 -0.45 15.66
N LYS A 432 -21.46 -0.72 16.90
CA LYS A 432 -22.33 -0.60 18.12
C LYS A 432 -22.85 0.82 18.27
N PRO A 433 -24.16 0.99 18.55
CA PRO A 433 -24.73 2.29 18.87
C PRO A 433 -24.11 2.83 20.17
N LEU A 434 -23.95 4.16 20.25
CA LEU A 434 -23.50 4.81 21.48
C LEU A 434 -24.62 4.79 22.52
N ASP A 435 -24.30 4.30 23.71
CA ASP A 435 -25.16 4.44 24.89
C ASP A 435 -24.79 5.78 25.55
N PRO A 436 -25.77 6.61 26.00
CA PRO A 436 -25.52 7.89 26.65
C PRO A 436 -24.80 7.77 28.01
N ASP A 437 -24.70 6.58 28.58
CA ASP A 437 -24.07 6.33 29.87
C ASP A 437 -22.53 6.50 29.77
N PRO A 438 -21.90 7.46 30.51
CA PRO A 438 -20.47 7.72 30.46
C PRO A 438 -19.60 6.51 30.78
N GLU A 439 -20.02 5.64 31.72
CA GLU A 439 -19.27 4.42 32.04
C GLU A 439 -19.24 3.44 30.87
N LYS A 440 -20.34 3.34 30.13
CA LYS A 440 -20.39 2.48 28.95
C LYS A 440 -19.60 3.04 27.78
N ILE A 441 -19.57 4.37 27.64
CA ILE A 441 -18.69 5.05 26.67
C ILE A 441 -17.22 4.75 26.99
N ALA A 442 -16.81 4.89 28.26
CA ALA A 442 -15.43 4.61 28.68
C ALA A 442 -15.04 3.16 28.44
N LYS A 443 -15.93 2.20 28.74
CA LYS A 443 -15.71 0.75 28.46
C LYS A 443 -15.62 0.48 26.96
N LEU A 444 -16.48 1.08 26.15
CA LEU A 444 -16.43 0.94 24.68
C LEU A 444 -15.09 1.52 24.13
N ARG A 445 -14.69 2.70 24.60
CA ARG A 445 -13.42 3.31 24.23
C ARG A 445 -12.23 2.38 24.50
N GLN A 446 -12.15 1.85 25.72
CA GLN A 446 -11.08 0.92 26.09
C GLN A 446 -11.09 -0.33 25.19
N ALA A 447 -12.25 -0.94 25.00
CA ALA A 447 -12.39 -2.13 24.16
C ALA A 447 -11.98 -1.87 22.71
N VAL A 448 -12.32 -0.69 22.14
CA VAL A 448 -11.91 -0.32 20.77
C VAL A 448 -10.41 -0.06 20.71
N LEU A 449 -9.81 0.63 21.68
CA LEU A 449 -8.37 0.88 21.71
C LEU A 449 -7.59 -0.43 21.80
N ASP A 450 -7.92 -1.30 22.75
CA ASP A 450 -7.23 -2.60 22.94
C ASP A 450 -7.36 -3.47 21.70
N LYS A 451 -8.58 -3.53 21.13
CA LYS A 451 -8.81 -4.32 19.92
C LYS A 451 -8.08 -3.74 18.70
N THR A 452 -7.98 -2.41 18.56
CA THR A 452 -7.26 -1.74 17.49
C THR A 452 -5.76 -2.10 17.52
N VAL A 453 -5.15 -2.07 18.71
CA VAL A 453 -3.74 -2.48 18.88
C VAL A 453 -3.56 -3.95 18.54
N TYR A 454 -4.44 -4.81 19.04
CA TYR A 454 -4.38 -6.25 18.76
C TYR A 454 -4.50 -6.57 17.26
N VAL A 455 -5.49 -5.98 16.58
CA VAL A 455 -5.72 -6.20 15.14
C VAL A 455 -4.51 -5.72 14.32
N LYS A 456 -3.97 -4.55 14.67
CA LYS A 456 -2.75 -4.03 14.04
C LYS A 456 -1.58 -5.01 14.20
N LEU A 457 -1.36 -5.54 15.41
CA LEU A 457 -0.31 -6.50 15.68
C LEU A 457 -0.50 -7.80 14.88
N ARG A 458 -1.72 -8.35 14.81
CA ARG A 458 -2.01 -9.56 14.01
C ARG A 458 -1.72 -9.35 12.52
N ARG A 459 -2.09 -8.17 11.97
CA ARG A 459 -1.74 -7.80 10.60
C ARG A 459 -0.23 -7.75 10.40
N GLU A 460 0.50 -7.13 11.31
CA GLU A 460 1.96 -7.02 11.25
C GLU A 460 2.64 -8.39 11.28
N ILE A 461 2.17 -9.31 12.14
CA ILE A 461 2.68 -10.69 12.22
C ILE A 461 2.48 -11.42 10.89
N LEU A 462 1.29 -11.35 10.31
CA LEU A 462 0.98 -11.98 9.02
C LEU A 462 1.88 -11.43 7.90
N LEU A 463 2.03 -10.11 7.81
CA LEU A 463 2.85 -9.47 6.80
C LEU A 463 4.34 -9.82 6.96
N GLU A 464 4.85 -9.82 8.19
CA GLU A 464 6.24 -10.12 8.49
C GLU A 464 6.59 -11.57 8.18
N ASP A 465 5.75 -12.52 8.60
CA ASP A 465 5.98 -13.93 8.28
C ASP A 465 5.91 -14.21 6.78
N THR A 466 4.93 -13.61 6.11
CA THR A 466 4.80 -13.78 4.65
C THR A 466 6.00 -13.18 3.90
N ALA A 467 6.45 -11.98 4.29
CA ALA A 467 7.61 -11.34 3.67
C ALA A 467 8.91 -12.12 3.90
N LYS A 468 9.14 -12.63 5.11
CA LYS A 468 10.26 -13.55 5.39
C LYS A 468 10.19 -14.79 4.52
N GLY A 469 9.01 -15.41 4.42
CA GLY A 469 8.81 -16.58 3.58
C GLY A 469 9.06 -16.33 2.09
N LEU A 470 8.76 -15.11 1.59
CA LEU A 470 9.09 -14.70 0.21
C LEU A 470 10.61 -14.57 0.02
N GLN A 471 11.33 -13.98 0.96
CA GLN A 471 12.79 -13.82 0.89
C GLN A 471 13.52 -15.14 1.01
N GLU A 472 13.05 -16.04 1.86
CA GLU A 472 13.60 -17.37 2.10
C GLU A 472 13.21 -18.41 1.03
N GLY A 473 12.25 -18.06 0.13
CA GLY A 473 11.73 -19.00 -0.87
C GLY A 473 10.90 -20.15 -0.29
N ARG A 474 10.26 -19.95 0.88
CA ARG A 474 9.43 -20.97 1.56
C ARG A 474 8.13 -21.31 0.81
N TRP A 475 7.62 -20.38 0.01
CA TRP A 475 6.33 -20.52 -0.63
C TRP A 475 6.40 -21.40 -1.86
N SER A 476 5.60 -22.46 -1.90
CA SER A 476 5.38 -23.31 -3.05
C SER A 476 4.09 -22.91 -3.77
N TYR A 477 4.12 -22.86 -5.10
CA TYR A 477 2.98 -22.41 -5.92
C TYR A 477 2.49 -23.51 -6.85
N PHE A 478 1.18 -23.55 -7.11
CA PHE A 478 0.60 -24.46 -8.12
C PHE A 478 0.92 -24.04 -9.55
N ILE A 479 1.42 -22.84 -9.76
CA ILE A 479 1.70 -22.26 -11.08
C ILE A 479 3.17 -21.86 -11.19
N ASP A 480 3.68 -21.86 -12.42
CA ASP A 480 4.97 -21.23 -12.69
C ASP A 480 4.84 -19.71 -12.60
N LEU A 481 5.77 -19.08 -11.89
CA LEU A 481 5.84 -17.62 -11.71
C LEU A 481 6.61 -16.92 -12.84
N LYS A 482 7.24 -17.72 -13.73
CA LYS A 482 7.99 -17.20 -14.88
C LYS A 482 7.09 -16.65 -15.98
#